data_f25447061539c9ccb6bca2c80c104203
#
_entry.id   f25447061539c9ccb6bca2c80c104203
#
_cell.length_a   1.000
_cell.length_b   1.000
_cell.length_c   1.000
_cell.angle_alpha   90.00
_cell.angle_beta   90.00
_cell.angle_gamma   90.00
#
_symmetry.space_group_name_H-M   'P 1'
#
loop_
_entity.id
_entity.type
_entity.pdbx_description
1 polymer ?
#
loop_
_entity_poly.entity_id
_entity_poly.type
_entity_poly.pdbx_seq_one_letter_code
_entity_poly.pdbx_strand_id
1 'polypeptide(L)'
;GDATRRVPTVHLAVDSGMARFGASFDEASQLAGRLSQAPDIRWAGVMTHFPVADSDQRRSLEQWRRFHALLRDWETRGIAVPCCHAANSAAIMGLPETHADMVRPGIMLYGIPPGTAYTSDRLRPVLRLETIVTALHWRDEGDYVGYGETFRCNRRTLIATIPAGYGDGIPWAAGNRSWVLVNGRKAPVVGRISMDQTTIDVTDLREVHLGDRVVLIGSESGQAITVDDWARWCGTISYEITTRLRGRPCEIRYVE
;
A
#
# COMPACT_ATOMS: atom_id res chain seq x y z
N GLY A 1 -24.13 -41.11 -5.88
CA GLY A 1 -22.82 -40.47 -5.67
C GLY A 1 -22.93 -38.99 -5.98
N ASP A 2 -22.73 -38.14 -4.96
CA ASP A 2 -22.86 -36.70 -5.09
C ASP A 2 -21.69 -36.17 -5.93
N ALA A 3 -21.95 -35.86 -7.20
CA ALA A 3 -20.95 -35.43 -8.20
C ALA A 3 -20.44 -34.01 -8.03
N THR A 4 -20.65 -33.36 -6.85
CA THR A 4 -20.35 -31.95 -6.61
C THR A 4 -19.32 -31.70 -5.51
N ARG A 5 -18.74 -32.71 -4.89
CA ARG A 5 -17.74 -32.50 -3.83
C ARG A 5 -16.39 -32.03 -4.42
N ARG A 6 -16.22 -30.73 -4.52
CA ARG A 6 -14.93 -30.14 -4.93
C ARG A 6 -13.87 -30.46 -3.88
N VAL A 7 -12.79 -31.13 -4.29
CA VAL A 7 -11.61 -31.34 -3.44
C VAL A 7 -10.97 -29.98 -3.13
N PRO A 8 -10.87 -29.57 -1.86
CA PRO A 8 -10.25 -28.30 -1.51
C PRO A 8 -8.76 -28.32 -1.86
N THR A 9 -8.30 -27.21 -2.44
CA THR A 9 -6.88 -26.99 -2.74
C THR A 9 -6.29 -26.11 -1.65
N VAL A 10 -5.22 -26.56 -1.01
CA VAL A 10 -4.64 -25.87 0.15
C VAL A 10 -3.13 -25.64 -0.01
N HIS A 11 -2.63 -24.59 0.63
CA HIS A 11 -1.20 -24.36 0.86
C HIS A 11 -0.93 -24.42 2.36
N LEU A 12 0.10 -25.15 2.75
CA LEU A 12 0.55 -25.21 4.14
C LEU A 12 1.38 -23.96 4.46
N ALA A 13 0.92 -23.16 5.43
CA ALA A 13 1.67 -22.02 5.92
C ALA A 13 2.58 -22.45 7.08
N VAL A 14 3.87 -22.13 7.00
CA VAL A 14 4.88 -22.35 8.03
C VAL A 14 5.27 -21.00 8.63
N ASP A 15 5.17 -20.88 9.94
CA ASP A 15 5.65 -19.68 10.64
C ASP A 15 7.17 -19.78 10.85
N SER A 16 7.93 -19.06 10.05
CA SER A 16 9.38 -18.96 10.19
C SER A 16 9.83 -17.74 11.02
N GLY A 17 8.87 -16.99 11.58
CA GLY A 17 9.16 -15.84 12.43
C GLY A 17 8.29 -14.59 12.21
N MET A 18 7.18 -14.71 11.46
CA MET A 18 6.18 -13.64 11.32
C MET A 18 5.27 -13.56 12.54
N ALA A 19 5.02 -14.70 13.21
CA ALA A 19 4.15 -14.82 14.39
C ALA A 19 2.72 -14.29 14.19
N ARG A 20 2.17 -14.45 12.98
CA ARG A 20 0.84 -13.98 12.64
C ARG A 20 -0.14 -15.13 12.38
N PHE A 21 0.27 -16.10 11.60
CA PHE A 21 -0.42 -17.37 11.31
C PHE A 21 0.61 -18.35 10.71
N GLY A 22 0.26 -19.63 10.70
CA GLY A 22 1.12 -20.70 10.21
C GLY A 22 1.46 -21.68 11.33
N ALA A 23 1.79 -22.90 10.94
CA ALA A 23 2.26 -23.94 11.83
C ALA A 23 3.73 -23.71 12.22
N SER A 24 4.11 -24.09 13.44
CA SER A 24 5.51 -24.23 13.82
C SER A 24 6.23 -25.26 12.93
N PHE A 25 7.55 -25.30 12.95
CA PHE A 25 8.31 -26.27 12.15
C PHE A 25 7.94 -27.72 12.43
N ASP A 26 7.72 -28.05 13.72
CA ASP A 26 7.34 -29.41 14.12
C ASP A 26 5.92 -29.76 13.70
N GLU A 27 4.95 -28.86 13.94
CA GLU A 27 3.57 -29.03 13.50
C GLU A 27 3.47 -29.09 11.96
N ALA A 28 4.24 -28.28 11.26
CA ALA A 28 4.28 -28.28 9.81
C ALA A 28 4.76 -29.63 9.25
N SER A 29 5.77 -30.27 9.90
CA SER A 29 6.24 -31.58 9.51
C SER A 29 5.16 -32.67 9.70
N GLN A 30 4.42 -32.61 10.80
CA GLN A 30 3.30 -33.55 11.02
C GLN A 30 2.18 -33.31 10.00
N LEU A 31 1.84 -32.06 9.73
CA LEU A 31 0.81 -31.69 8.75
C LEU A 31 1.21 -32.09 7.32
N ALA A 32 2.48 -31.89 6.94
CA ALA A 32 2.98 -32.28 5.61
C ALA A 32 2.85 -33.81 5.40
N GLY A 33 3.22 -34.62 6.41
CA GLY A 33 3.01 -36.07 6.37
C GLY A 33 1.54 -36.48 6.20
N ARG A 34 0.62 -35.76 6.88
CA ARG A 34 -0.83 -36.01 6.75
C ARG A 34 -1.39 -35.53 5.40
N LEU A 35 -0.98 -34.36 4.92
CA LEU A 35 -1.44 -33.78 3.66
C LEU A 35 -0.97 -34.62 2.45
N SER A 36 0.25 -35.18 2.50
CA SER A 36 0.77 -36.03 1.43
C SER A 36 -0.04 -37.32 1.22
N GLN A 37 -0.81 -37.74 2.23
CA GLN A 37 -1.60 -38.96 2.21
C GLN A 37 -3.12 -38.69 2.16
N ALA A 38 -3.54 -37.44 2.21
CA ALA A 38 -4.96 -37.08 2.30
C ALA A 38 -5.65 -37.17 0.93
N PRO A 39 -6.61 -38.11 0.70
CA PRO A 39 -7.27 -38.26 -0.60
C PRO A 39 -8.30 -37.14 -0.87
N ASP A 40 -8.81 -36.52 0.18
CA ASP A 40 -9.88 -35.52 0.11
C ASP A 40 -9.34 -34.07 0.10
N ILE A 41 -8.02 -33.87 0.04
CA ILE A 41 -7.38 -32.56 0.02
C ILE A 41 -6.30 -32.54 -1.05
N ARG A 42 -6.33 -31.57 -1.92
CA ARG A 42 -5.23 -31.28 -2.83
C ARG A 42 -4.20 -30.36 -2.15
N TRP A 43 -3.11 -30.91 -1.67
CA TRP A 43 -2.02 -30.12 -1.18
C TRP A 43 -1.23 -29.52 -2.37
N ALA A 44 -1.38 -28.23 -2.60
CA ALA A 44 -0.87 -27.55 -3.79
C ALA A 44 0.41 -26.73 -3.53
N GLY A 45 0.72 -26.42 -2.27
CA GLY A 45 1.92 -25.66 -1.98
C GLY A 45 2.25 -25.55 -0.50
N VAL A 46 3.43 -25.01 -0.25
CA VAL A 46 3.93 -24.66 1.08
C VAL A 46 4.47 -23.22 1.06
N MET A 47 4.23 -22.49 2.12
CA MET A 47 4.65 -21.09 2.16
C MET A 47 5.20 -20.66 3.52
N THR A 48 6.02 -19.62 3.49
CA THR A 48 6.33 -18.79 4.64
C THR A 48 6.23 -17.31 4.27
N HIS A 49 6.40 -16.41 5.25
CA HIS A 49 6.37 -14.96 5.02
C HIS A 49 7.44 -14.24 5.83
N PHE A 50 8.11 -13.27 5.18
CA PHE A 50 9.19 -12.49 5.80
C PHE A 50 8.64 -11.20 6.42
N PRO A 51 8.84 -10.98 7.72
CA PRO A 51 8.40 -9.76 8.39
C PRO A 51 9.26 -8.53 8.09
N VAL A 52 10.54 -8.71 7.73
CA VAL A 52 11.55 -7.63 7.67
C VAL A 52 12.40 -7.66 6.39
N ALA A 53 11.86 -8.22 5.28
CA ALA A 53 12.60 -8.27 4.02
C ALA A 53 12.89 -6.88 3.42
N ASP A 54 12.14 -5.87 3.85
CA ASP A 54 12.29 -4.46 3.49
C ASP A 54 13.38 -3.72 4.30
N SER A 55 13.75 -4.24 5.47
CA SER A 55 14.60 -3.55 6.44
C SER A 55 15.78 -4.37 6.96
N ASP A 56 15.67 -5.72 7.01
CA ASP A 56 16.73 -6.63 7.41
C ASP A 56 16.78 -7.87 6.52
N GLN A 57 17.54 -7.74 5.43
CA GLN A 57 17.73 -8.83 4.46
C GLN A 57 18.45 -10.04 5.08
N ARG A 58 19.44 -9.81 5.96
CA ARG A 58 20.19 -10.90 6.61
C ARG A 58 19.26 -11.79 7.43
N ARG A 59 18.39 -11.20 8.25
CA ARG A 59 17.41 -11.92 9.05
C ARG A 59 16.41 -12.69 8.17
N SER A 60 15.99 -12.09 7.06
CA SER A 60 15.10 -12.73 6.10
C SER A 60 15.75 -13.93 5.42
N LEU A 61 17.05 -13.86 5.11
CA LEU A 61 17.83 -14.99 4.59
C LEU A 61 18.03 -16.11 5.63
N GLU A 62 18.21 -15.76 6.90
CA GLU A 62 18.26 -16.77 7.97
C GLU A 62 16.92 -17.51 8.10
N GLN A 63 15.79 -16.79 8.02
CA GLN A 63 14.46 -17.42 7.99
C GLN A 63 14.28 -18.32 6.76
N TRP A 64 14.70 -17.86 5.59
CA TRP A 64 14.66 -18.65 4.36
C TRP A 64 15.47 -19.93 4.49
N ARG A 65 16.71 -19.88 4.97
CA ARG A 65 17.58 -21.06 5.15
C ARG A 65 16.93 -22.10 6.07
N ARG A 66 16.34 -21.66 7.17
CA ARG A 66 15.63 -22.55 8.10
C ARG A 66 14.41 -23.19 7.43
N PHE A 67 13.61 -22.40 6.73
CA PHE A 67 12.43 -22.88 6.01
C PHE A 67 12.85 -23.87 4.88
N HIS A 68 13.86 -23.55 4.12
CA HIS A 68 14.36 -24.41 3.05
C HIS A 68 14.98 -25.72 3.58
N ALA A 69 15.65 -25.68 4.73
CA ALA A 69 16.15 -26.89 5.39
C ALA A 69 15.01 -27.84 5.82
N LEU A 70 13.88 -27.28 6.30
CA LEU A 70 12.67 -28.06 6.61
C LEU A 70 12.14 -28.77 5.35
N LEU A 71 12.07 -28.09 4.22
CA LEU A 71 11.57 -28.68 2.97
C LEU A 71 12.48 -29.82 2.49
N ARG A 72 13.79 -29.65 2.59
CA ARG A 72 14.76 -30.71 2.28
C ARG A 72 14.63 -31.93 3.21
N ASP A 73 14.37 -31.70 4.50
CA ASP A 73 14.10 -32.82 5.41
C ASP A 73 12.85 -33.60 4.99
N TRP A 74 11.79 -32.92 4.57
CA TRP A 74 10.59 -33.57 4.05
C TRP A 74 10.89 -34.41 2.79
N GLU A 75 11.67 -33.89 1.84
CA GLU A 75 12.10 -34.61 0.64
C GLU A 75 12.89 -35.89 0.99
N THR A 76 13.79 -35.81 1.96
CA THR A 76 14.55 -37.00 2.41
C THR A 76 13.66 -38.06 3.03
N ARG A 77 12.51 -37.67 3.57
CA ARG A 77 11.49 -38.58 4.13
C ARG A 77 10.46 -39.04 3.08
N GLY A 78 10.68 -38.73 1.81
CA GLY A 78 9.79 -39.11 0.71
C GLY A 78 8.50 -38.30 0.61
N ILE A 79 8.43 -37.16 1.30
CA ILE A 79 7.29 -36.23 1.20
C ILE A 79 7.58 -35.27 0.04
N ALA A 80 6.86 -35.44 -1.06
CA ALA A 80 6.97 -34.54 -2.21
C ALA A 80 6.46 -33.14 -1.84
N VAL A 81 7.32 -32.13 -1.93
CA VAL A 81 6.97 -30.73 -1.68
C VAL A 81 6.35 -30.14 -2.94
N PRO A 82 5.09 -29.68 -2.88
CA PRO A 82 4.48 -29.00 -4.02
C PRO A 82 5.10 -27.59 -4.23
N CYS A 83 4.39 -26.71 -4.90
CA CYS A 83 4.82 -25.34 -5.12
C CYS A 83 5.27 -24.63 -3.82
N CYS A 84 6.55 -24.26 -3.75
CA CYS A 84 7.12 -23.50 -2.64
C CYS A 84 7.09 -22.01 -2.91
N HIS A 85 6.72 -21.20 -1.92
CA HIS A 85 6.74 -19.74 -2.07
C HIS A 85 6.99 -18.99 -0.76
N ALA A 86 7.89 -18.00 -0.80
CA ALA A 86 8.28 -17.20 0.35
C ALA A 86 8.28 -15.69 0.05
N ALA A 87 8.78 -15.29 -1.12
CA ALA A 87 9.09 -13.91 -1.45
C ALA A 87 7.85 -13.02 -1.53
N ASN A 88 7.80 -11.98 -0.69
CA ASN A 88 6.93 -10.81 -0.81
C ASN A 88 7.60 -9.74 -1.71
N SER A 89 6.99 -8.57 -1.90
CA SER A 89 7.53 -7.51 -2.77
C SER A 89 8.98 -7.15 -2.46
N ALA A 90 9.37 -7.04 -1.20
CA ALA A 90 10.73 -6.70 -0.80
C ALA A 90 11.72 -7.82 -1.12
N ALA A 91 11.35 -9.06 -0.83
CA ALA A 91 12.17 -10.22 -1.13
C ALA A 91 12.30 -10.47 -2.65
N ILE A 92 11.26 -10.16 -3.44
CA ILE A 92 11.33 -10.20 -4.90
C ILE A 92 12.41 -9.25 -5.42
N MET A 93 12.48 -8.04 -4.87
CA MET A 93 13.43 -7.03 -5.33
C MET A 93 14.87 -7.26 -4.82
N GLY A 94 15.02 -7.79 -3.62
CA GLY A 94 16.30 -7.80 -2.92
C GLY A 94 16.89 -9.17 -2.59
N LEU A 95 16.13 -10.27 -2.69
CA LEU A 95 16.53 -11.61 -2.24
C LEU A 95 16.16 -12.67 -3.30
N PRO A 96 16.83 -12.70 -4.47
CA PRO A 96 16.49 -13.62 -5.56
C PRO A 96 16.46 -15.09 -5.16
N GLU A 97 17.31 -15.51 -4.21
CA GLU A 97 17.37 -16.87 -3.70
C GLU A 97 16.09 -17.33 -2.98
N THR A 98 15.18 -16.41 -2.64
CA THR A 98 13.93 -16.71 -1.96
C THR A 98 12.73 -16.83 -2.91
N HIS A 99 12.93 -16.66 -4.22
CA HIS A 99 11.86 -16.68 -5.21
C HIS A 99 11.17 -18.04 -5.29
N ALA A 100 11.94 -19.14 -5.13
CA ALA A 100 11.46 -20.51 -5.21
C ALA A 100 10.60 -20.74 -6.48
N ASP A 101 9.46 -21.46 -6.35
CA ASP A 101 8.59 -21.77 -7.50
C ASP A 101 7.60 -20.66 -7.81
N MET A 102 7.27 -19.81 -6.84
CA MET A 102 6.27 -18.73 -6.98
C MET A 102 6.60 -17.55 -6.08
N VAL A 103 6.35 -16.35 -6.57
CA VAL A 103 6.49 -15.10 -5.81
C VAL A 103 5.13 -14.47 -5.55
N ARG A 104 5.05 -13.64 -4.52
CA ARG A 104 3.81 -12.95 -4.12
C ARG A 104 4.00 -11.43 -4.12
N PRO A 105 4.03 -10.79 -5.31
CA PRO A 105 4.10 -9.34 -5.40
C PRO A 105 2.81 -8.72 -4.82
N GLY A 106 2.98 -7.72 -3.98
CA GLY A 106 1.89 -6.92 -3.42
C GLY A 106 2.07 -5.47 -3.84
N ILE A 107 2.63 -4.64 -2.96
CA ILE A 107 2.76 -3.20 -3.16
C ILE A 107 3.57 -2.83 -4.43
N MET A 108 4.52 -3.64 -4.84
CA MET A 108 5.29 -3.40 -6.06
C MET A 108 4.43 -3.42 -7.33
N LEU A 109 3.29 -4.12 -7.35
CA LEU A 109 2.35 -4.10 -8.48
C LEU A 109 1.69 -2.73 -8.67
N TYR A 110 1.62 -1.93 -7.61
CA TYR A 110 1.14 -0.55 -7.67
C TYR A 110 2.25 0.44 -8.08
N GLY A 111 3.45 -0.08 -8.39
CA GLY A 111 4.60 0.75 -8.72
C GLY A 111 5.19 1.48 -7.52
N ILE A 112 4.97 0.97 -6.30
CA ILE A 112 5.43 1.54 -5.05
C ILE A 112 6.54 0.66 -4.47
N PRO A 113 7.72 1.23 -4.13
CA PRO A 113 8.80 0.49 -3.49
C PRO A 113 8.36 -0.11 -2.14
N PRO A 114 8.74 -1.34 -1.82
CA PRO A 114 8.33 -2.01 -0.58
C PRO A 114 9.10 -1.55 0.67
N GLY A 115 9.84 -0.46 0.61
CA GLY A 115 10.61 0.11 1.71
C GLY A 115 11.66 1.09 1.18
N THR A 116 12.26 1.87 2.08
CA THR A 116 13.23 2.94 1.73
C THR A 116 14.56 2.42 1.18
N ALA A 117 14.86 1.14 1.38
CA ALA A 117 16.06 0.50 0.83
C ALA A 117 15.95 0.21 -0.68
N TYR A 118 14.76 0.35 -1.27
CA TYR A 118 14.53 0.06 -2.67
C TYR A 118 14.22 1.33 -3.45
N THR A 119 14.88 1.49 -4.60
CA THR A 119 14.63 2.62 -5.50
C THR A 119 13.45 2.33 -6.42
N SER A 120 12.76 3.40 -6.83
CA SER A 120 11.63 3.30 -7.75
C SER A 120 12.02 3.11 -9.22
N ASP A 121 13.31 3.07 -9.56
CA ASP A 121 13.79 3.10 -10.95
C ASP A 121 13.25 1.96 -11.83
N ARG A 122 12.89 0.85 -11.20
CA ARG A 122 12.29 -0.32 -11.85
C ARG A 122 10.77 -0.39 -11.75
N LEU A 123 10.16 0.53 -11.00
CA LEU A 123 8.73 0.53 -10.71
C LEU A 123 8.09 1.78 -11.31
N ARG A 124 6.92 1.62 -11.90
CA ARG A 124 6.14 2.74 -12.42
C ARG A 124 4.85 2.86 -11.60
N PRO A 125 4.62 3.99 -10.90
CA PRO A 125 3.38 4.24 -10.20
C PRO A 125 2.19 4.10 -11.14
N VAL A 126 1.21 3.29 -10.75
CA VAL A 126 0.00 3.04 -11.56
C VAL A 126 -1.23 3.78 -11.04
N LEU A 127 -1.09 4.49 -9.90
CA LEU A 127 -2.17 5.22 -9.27
C LEU A 127 -2.04 6.72 -9.54
N ARG A 128 -3.12 7.31 -10.02
CA ARG A 128 -3.33 8.76 -10.06
C ARG A 128 -4.67 9.09 -9.41
N LEU A 129 -4.69 10.04 -8.49
CA LEU A 129 -5.89 10.53 -7.82
C LEU A 129 -6.04 12.02 -8.09
N GLU A 130 -7.15 12.38 -8.68
CA GLU A 130 -7.45 13.75 -9.07
C GLU A 130 -8.83 14.19 -8.58
N THR A 131 -8.99 15.49 -8.47
CA THR A 131 -10.24 16.16 -8.23
C THR A 131 -10.23 17.55 -8.90
N ILE A 132 -11.18 18.40 -8.57
CA ILE A 132 -11.27 19.76 -9.12
C ILE A 132 -11.49 20.78 -8.00
N VAL A 133 -11.22 22.04 -8.28
CA VAL A 133 -11.61 23.17 -7.43
C VAL A 133 -13.12 23.41 -7.54
N THR A 134 -13.86 23.38 -6.43
CA THR A 134 -15.32 23.59 -6.40
C THR A 134 -15.75 24.91 -5.76
N ALA A 135 -14.88 25.54 -4.96
CA ALA A 135 -15.13 26.86 -4.39
C ALA A 135 -13.83 27.64 -4.20
N LEU A 136 -13.93 28.96 -4.27
CA LEU A 136 -12.85 29.91 -4.01
C LEU A 136 -13.36 31.02 -3.12
N HIS A 137 -12.68 31.26 -1.99
CA HIS A 137 -13.06 32.31 -1.03
C HIS A 137 -11.84 33.03 -0.49
N TRP A 138 -11.85 34.34 -0.58
CA TRP A 138 -10.90 35.17 0.15
C TRP A 138 -11.20 35.16 1.65
N ARG A 139 -10.15 35.04 2.44
CA ARG A 139 -10.14 35.20 3.90
C ARG A 139 -9.19 36.32 4.25
N ASP A 140 -9.57 37.12 5.24
CA ASP A 140 -8.71 38.20 5.70
C ASP A 140 -7.68 37.68 6.72
N GLU A 141 -6.69 38.50 7.00
CA GLU A 141 -5.71 38.18 8.04
C GLU A 141 -6.43 38.02 9.40
N GLY A 142 -6.12 36.94 10.09
CA GLY A 142 -6.74 36.59 11.36
C GLY A 142 -7.89 35.62 11.27
N ASP A 143 -8.51 35.44 10.09
CA ASP A 143 -9.56 34.44 9.88
C ASP A 143 -9.09 33.03 10.09
N TYR A 144 -9.99 32.14 10.48
CA TYR A 144 -9.73 30.72 10.69
C TYR A 144 -10.33 29.85 9.57
N VAL A 145 -9.73 28.69 9.33
CA VAL A 145 -10.17 27.74 8.29
C VAL A 145 -10.42 26.37 8.89
N GLY A 146 -11.62 25.82 8.60
CA GLY A 146 -12.01 24.45 8.88
C GLY A 146 -12.36 24.16 10.35
N TYR A 147 -12.69 22.90 10.62
CA TYR A 147 -13.09 22.44 11.94
C TYR A 147 -11.99 22.61 12.99
N GLY A 148 -12.38 23.12 14.15
CA GLY A 148 -11.48 23.34 15.28
C GLY A 148 -10.50 24.48 15.07
N GLU A 149 -10.69 25.30 14.01
CA GLU A 149 -9.94 26.52 13.78
C GLU A 149 -8.41 26.33 13.83
N THR A 150 -7.95 25.20 13.25
CA THR A 150 -6.54 24.75 13.36
C THR A 150 -5.60 25.46 12.38
N PHE A 151 -6.13 26.22 11.45
CA PHE A 151 -5.36 27.08 10.55
C PHE A 151 -5.87 28.53 10.70
N ARG A 152 -4.96 29.45 10.97
CA ARG A 152 -5.24 30.88 11.02
C ARG A 152 -4.53 31.58 9.87
N CYS A 153 -5.25 32.37 9.10
CA CYS A 153 -4.69 33.18 8.02
C CYS A 153 -3.74 34.25 8.59
N ASN A 154 -2.51 34.24 8.20
CA ASN A 154 -1.51 35.25 8.60
C ASN A 154 -1.39 36.42 7.61
N ARG A 155 -2.19 36.41 6.57
CA ARG A 155 -2.36 37.43 5.53
C ARG A 155 -3.71 37.23 4.85
N ARG A 156 -4.09 38.14 3.97
CA ARG A 156 -5.22 37.89 3.07
C ARG A 156 -4.94 36.67 2.19
N THR A 157 -5.74 35.62 2.33
CA THR A 157 -5.49 34.27 1.81
C THR A 157 -6.65 33.82 0.91
N LEU A 158 -6.33 33.31 -0.26
CA LEU A 158 -7.31 32.68 -1.15
C LEU A 158 -7.40 31.19 -0.84
N ILE A 159 -8.52 30.78 -0.29
CA ILE A 159 -8.82 29.38 0.05
C ILE A 159 -9.61 28.75 -1.10
N ALA A 160 -9.12 27.65 -1.63
CA ALA A 160 -9.88 26.78 -2.52
C ALA A 160 -10.40 25.57 -1.76
N THR A 161 -11.61 25.13 -2.14
CA THR A 161 -12.22 23.88 -1.63
C THR A 161 -12.23 22.84 -2.74
N ILE A 162 -11.84 21.61 -2.39
CA ILE A 162 -11.89 20.45 -3.27
C ILE A 162 -12.83 19.38 -2.70
N PRO A 163 -13.66 18.69 -3.52
CA PRO A 163 -14.61 17.67 -3.09
C PRO A 163 -13.93 16.32 -2.89
N ALA A 164 -12.97 16.25 -1.97
CA ALA A 164 -12.29 15.06 -1.54
C ALA A 164 -12.00 15.17 -0.04
N GLY A 165 -12.45 14.20 0.74
CA GLY A 165 -12.31 14.19 2.18
C GLY A 165 -11.99 12.80 2.75
N TYR A 166 -12.10 12.63 4.08
CA TYR A 166 -11.77 11.35 4.70
C TYR A 166 -12.79 10.24 4.35
N GLY A 167 -13.99 10.59 3.92
CA GLY A 167 -14.99 9.65 3.38
C GLY A 167 -14.59 9.05 2.03
N ASP A 168 -13.67 9.71 1.31
CA ASP A 168 -13.11 9.27 0.03
C ASP A 168 -11.74 8.56 0.21
N GLY A 169 -11.28 8.43 1.46
CA GLY A 169 -10.02 7.78 1.79
C GLY A 169 -8.85 8.74 2.03
N ILE A 170 -9.06 10.06 1.95
CA ILE A 170 -8.03 11.06 2.28
C ILE A 170 -7.79 11.03 3.79
N PRO A 171 -6.56 10.74 4.27
CA PRO A 171 -6.34 10.63 5.70
C PRO A 171 -6.60 11.94 6.45
N TRP A 172 -7.40 11.91 7.50
CA TRP A 172 -7.67 13.09 8.33
C TRP A 172 -6.40 13.73 8.92
N ALA A 173 -5.38 12.89 9.22
CA ALA A 173 -4.09 13.31 9.74
C ALA A 173 -3.26 14.18 8.77
N ALA A 174 -3.65 14.24 7.51
CA ALA A 174 -2.97 15.05 6.49
C ALA A 174 -3.30 16.54 6.57
N GLY A 175 -4.34 16.95 7.30
CA GLY A 175 -4.69 18.35 7.51
C GLY A 175 -3.52 19.16 8.09
N ASN A 176 -3.28 20.35 7.52
CA ASN A 176 -2.14 21.23 7.84
C ASN A 176 -0.73 20.63 7.61
N ARG A 177 -0.61 19.46 6.97
CA ARG A 177 0.68 18.75 6.82
C ARG A 177 0.99 18.35 5.39
N SER A 178 -0.02 18.28 4.56
CA SER A 178 0.10 17.78 3.20
C SER A 178 0.00 18.87 2.14
N TRP A 179 0.25 18.47 0.91
CA TRP A 179 0.20 19.32 -0.27
C TRP A 179 -0.60 18.62 -1.36
N VAL A 180 -1.13 19.40 -2.27
CA VAL A 180 -1.72 18.95 -3.52
C VAL A 180 -1.08 19.72 -4.69
N LEU A 181 -1.30 19.29 -5.93
CA LEU A 181 -0.90 20.10 -7.08
C LEU A 181 -2.14 20.73 -7.71
N VAL A 182 -2.06 22.01 -7.96
CA VAL A 182 -3.05 22.77 -8.75
C VAL A 182 -2.30 23.39 -9.92
N ASN A 183 -2.71 23.04 -11.14
CA ASN A 183 -2.05 23.51 -12.37
C ASN A 183 -0.52 23.26 -12.32
N GLY A 184 -0.09 22.08 -11.83
CA GLY A 184 1.31 21.67 -11.72
C GLY A 184 2.11 22.35 -10.61
N ARG A 185 1.48 23.12 -9.73
CA ARG A 185 2.12 23.84 -8.61
C ARG A 185 1.61 23.36 -7.27
N LYS A 186 2.49 23.26 -6.27
CA LYS A 186 2.12 22.83 -4.92
C LYS A 186 1.26 23.86 -4.20
N ALA A 187 0.15 23.39 -3.66
CA ALA A 187 -0.75 24.12 -2.76
C ALA A 187 -0.84 23.38 -1.42
N PRO A 188 -0.62 24.04 -0.28
CA PRO A 188 -0.73 23.38 1.03
C PRO A 188 -2.19 23.10 1.38
N VAL A 189 -2.42 21.95 2.01
CA VAL A 189 -3.69 21.64 2.68
C VAL A 189 -3.72 22.43 4.00
N VAL A 190 -4.78 23.22 4.18
CA VAL A 190 -4.94 24.11 5.34
C VAL A 190 -6.24 23.77 6.09
N GLY A 191 -6.14 23.76 7.41
CA GLY A 191 -7.24 23.33 8.28
C GLY A 191 -7.36 21.79 8.34
N ARG A 192 -8.38 21.31 9.04
CA ARG A 192 -8.71 19.88 9.14
C ARG A 192 -9.45 19.42 7.90
N ILE A 193 -9.13 18.20 7.46
CA ILE A 193 -9.88 17.54 6.40
C ILE A 193 -11.26 17.18 6.91
N SER A 194 -12.29 17.51 6.14
CA SER A 194 -13.70 17.18 6.40
C SER A 194 -14.06 15.82 5.80
N MET A 195 -15.30 15.38 6.01
CA MET A 195 -15.77 14.10 5.47
C MET A 195 -15.68 14.06 3.94
N ASP A 196 -16.15 15.14 3.29
CA ASP A 196 -16.33 15.19 1.83
C ASP A 196 -15.50 16.29 1.16
N GLN A 197 -14.72 17.06 1.93
CA GLN A 197 -14.05 18.25 1.44
C GLN A 197 -12.70 18.48 2.12
N THR A 198 -11.80 19.06 1.36
CA THR A 198 -10.50 19.55 1.84
C THR A 198 -10.29 20.98 1.38
N THR A 199 -9.71 21.81 2.24
CA THR A 199 -9.35 23.19 1.95
C THR A 199 -7.86 23.31 1.68
N ILE A 200 -7.50 24.12 0.68
CA ILE A 200 -6.11 24.35 0.25
C ILE A 200 -5.86 25.84 0.09
N ASP A 201 -4.67 26.29 0.42
CA ASP A 201 -4.23 27.67 0.19
C ASP A 201 -3.66 27.80 -1.23
N VAL A 202 -4.31 28.63 -2.05
CA VAL A 202 -3.90 28.88 -3.44
C VAL A 202 -3.49 30.34 -3.67
N THR A 203 -3.20 31.08 -2.61
CA THR A 203 -2.89 32.52 -2.66
C THR A 203 -1.73 32.83 -3.60
N ASP A 204 -0.67 32.02 -3.56
CA ASP A 204 0.54 32.23 -4.36
C ASP A 204 0.50 31.57 -5.73
N LEU A 205 -0.63 30.97 -6.08
CA LEU A 205 -0.84 30.39 -7.39
C LEU A 205 -1.51 31.41 -8.32
N ARG A 206 -0.99 31.55 -9.54
CA ARG A 206 -1.59 32.42 -10.52
C ARG A 206 -2.83 31.75 -11.13
N GLU A 207 -3.90 32.50 -11.30
CA GLU A 207 -5.06 32.14 -12.11
C GLU A 207 -5.66 30.78 -11.74
N VAL A 208 -6.07 30.62 -10.48
CA VAL A 208 -6.86 29.46 -10.05
C VAL A 208 -8.34 29.75 -10.23
N HIS A 209 -9.05 28.85 -10.92
CA HIS A 209 -10.47 28.97 -11.25
C HIS A 209 -11.27 27.76 -10.76
N LEU A 210 -12.58 27.92 -10.69
CA LEU A 210 -13.49 26.80 -10.49
C LEU A 210 -13.34 25.80 -11.62
N GLY A 211 -13.28 24.51 -11.30
CA GLY A 211 -13.08 23.44 -12.24
C GLY A 211 -11.62 23.12 -12.56
N ASP A 212 -10.66 23.90 -12.06
CA ASP A 212 -9.23 23.59 -12.21
C ASP A 212 -8.90 22.25 -11.57
N ARG A 213 -8.06 21.49 -12.26
CA ARG A 213 -7.62 20.16 -11.83
C ARG A 213 -6.73 20.26 -10.60
N VAL A 214 -6.98 19.37 -9.67
CA VAL A 214 -6.16 19.18 -8.46
C VAL A 214 -5.67 17.75 -8.40
N VAL A 215 -4.36 17.55 -8.37
CA VAL A 215 -3.74 16.24 -8.24
C VAL A 215 -3.38 15.98 -6.78
N LEU A 216 -3.99 14.94 -6.20
CA LEU A 216 -3.69 14.48 -4.85
C LEU A 216 -2.58 13.42 -4.86
N ILE A 217 -2.61 12.52 -5.84
CA ILE A 217 -1.54 11.53 -6.06
C ILE A 217 -1.26 11.51 -7.55
N GLY A 218 0.01 11.62 -7.94
CA GLY A 218 0.42 11.62 -9.33
C GLY A 218 1.42 12.73 -9.64
N SER A 219 1.66 12.94 -10.92
CA SER A 219 2.61 13.95 -11.40
C SER A 219 1.95 14.91 -12.38
N GLU A 220 2.36 16.17 -12.34
CA GLU A 220 1.95 17.23 -13.26
C GLU A 220 3.05 18.26 -13.41
N SER A 221 3.37 18.65 -14.66
CA SER A 221 4.36 19.70 -14.95
C SER A 221 5.72 19.51 -14.26
N GLY A 222 6.20 18.27 -14.15
CA GLY A 222 7.49 17.94 -13.54
C GLY A 222 7.46 17.90 -12.00
N GLN A 223 6.32 18.20 -11.37
CA GLN A 223 6.11 18.00 -9.93
C GLN A 223 5.37 16.68 -9.69
N ALA A 224 5.60 16.06 -8.55
CA ALA A 224 4.90 14.83 -8.17
C ALA A 224 4.50 14.86 -6.69
N ILE A 225 3.39 14.21 -6.41
CA ILE A 225 2.96 13.83 -5.07
C ILE A 225 2.72 12.32 -5.08
N THR A 226 3.49 11.62 -4.28
CA THR A 226 3.50 10.16 -4.24
C THR A 226 2.65 9.63 -3.09
N VAL A 227 2.33 8.34 -3.15
CA VAL A 227 1.71 7.62 -2.01
C VAL A 227 2.61 7.67 -0.78
N ASP A 228 3.94 7.62 -0.97
CA ASP A 228 4.94 7.71 0.11
C ASP A 228 4.96 9.10 0.77
N ASP A 229 4.71 10.17 0.00
CA ASP A 229 4.53 11.51 0.57
C ASP A 229 3.32 11.54 1.53
N TRP A 230 2.18 11.01 1.09
CA TRP A 230 0.99 10.89 1.95
C TRP A 230 1.26 10.05 3.19
N ALA A 231 1.93 8.91 3.05
CA ALA A 231 2.30 8.06 4.18
C ALA A 231 3.17 8.81 5.20
N ARG A 232 4.16 9.55 4.72
CA ARG A 232 5.06 10.36 5.56
C ARG A 232 4.33 11.48 6.27
N TRP A 233 3.47 12.23 5.58
CA TRP A 233 2.69 13.31 6.19
C TRP A 233 1.73 12.80 7.26
N CYS A 234 1.21 11.60 7.10
CA CYS A 234 0.22 11.00 8.01
C CYS A 234 0.84 10.12 9.11
N GLY A 235 2.15 9.87 9.06
CA GLY A 235 2.82 8.97 10.02
C GLY A 235 2.40 7.50 9.86
N THR A 236 2.20 7.05 8.63
CA THR A 236 1.77 5.69 8.29
C THR A 236 2.60 5.12 7.14
N ILE A 237 2.12 4.03 6.51
CA ILE A 237 2.77 3.32 5.42
C ILE A 237 1.96 3.39 4.13
N SER A 238 2.63 3.29 2.99
CA SER A 238 2.03 3.37 1.66
C SER A 238 0.94 2.33 1.42
N TYR A 239 1.04 1.18 2.08
CA TYR A 239 0.00 0.12 2.06
C TYR A 239 -1.33 0.63 2.64
N GLU A 240 -1.30 1.37 3.75
CA GLU A 240 -2.51 1.92 4.35
C GLU A 240 -3.14 2.99 3.46
N ILE A 241 -2.32 3.88 2.90
CA ILE A 241 -2.81 4.94 1.99
C ILE A 241 -3.54 4.30 0.80
N THR A 242 -2.94 3.33 0.13
CA THR A 242 -3.55 2.69 -1.04
C THR A 242 -4.84 1.94 -0.71
N THR A 243 -4.93 1.31 0.46
CA THR A 243 -6.13 0.55 0.86
C THR A 243 -7.29 1.43 1.29
N ARG A 244 -7.02 2.67 1.71
CA ARG A 244 -8.07 3.63 2.11
C ARG A 244 -8.88 4.18 0.93
N LEU A 245 -8.31 4.21 -0.27
CA LEU A 245 -8.93 4.75 -1.49
C LEU A 245 -10.07 3.85 -2.03
N ARG A 246 -10.85 3.26 -1.13
CA ARG A 246 -11.99 2.37 -1.44
C ARG A 246 -13.35 3.04 -1.21
N GLY A 247 -13.37 4.34 -0.91
CA GLY A 247 -14.55 5.03 -0.42
C GLY A 247 -15.69 5.08 -1.42
N ARG A 248 -16.12 6.26 -1.75
CA ARG A 248 -17.26 6.52 -2.63
C ARG A 248 -16.91 6.29 -4.09
N PRO A 249 -17.91 6.18 -4.96
CA PRO A 249 -17.67 5.94 -6.37
C PRO A 249 -16.84 7.10 -6.95
N CYS A 250 -15.53 6.88 -7.03
CA CYS A 250 -14.66 7.61 -7.93
C CYS A 250 -14.91 7.06 -9.34
N GLU A 251 -14.90 7.91 -10.34
CA GLU A 251 -14.79 7.42 -11.71
C GLU A 251 -13.40 6.80 -11.88
N ILE A 252 -13.34 5.47 -11.99
CA ILE A 252 -12.07 4.77 -12.24
C ILE A 252 -11.85 4.77 -13.74
N ARG A 253 -10.80 5.44 -14.18
CA ARG A 253 -10.35 5.42 -15.58
C ARG A 253 -9.08 4.57 -15.68
N TYR A 254 -9.14 3.56 -16.51
CA TYR A 254 -7.96 2.78 -16.89
C TYR A 254 -7.29 3.50 -18.07
N VAL A 255 -6.00 3.80 -17.95
CA VAL A 255 -5.19 4.36 -19.04
C VAL A 255 -4.29 3.24 -19.56
N GLU A 256 -4.23 3.10 -20.89
CA GLU A 256 -3.36 2.17 -21.60
C GLU A 256 -1.88 2.61 -21.57
#